data_2f531217e816f11e49e90786ef28356a
#
_entry.id   2f531217e816f11e49e90786ef28356a
#
_cell.length_a   1.000
_cell.length_b   1.000
_cell.length_c   1.000
_cell.angle_alpha   90.00
_cell.angle_beta   90.00
_cell.angle_gamma   90.00
#
_symmetry.space_group_name_H-M   'P 1'
#
loop_
_entity.id
_entity.type
_entity.pdbx_description
1 polymer ?
#
loop_
_entity_poly.entity_id
_entity_poly.type
_entity_poly.pdbx_seq_one_letter_code
_entity_poly.pdbx_strand_id
1 'polypeptide(L)'
;MFHDRLISLAAGVVQDFPPEDVVYAAAGAGFNATGIWCDHASWSSQRSDRVRTALAETGLCALDLEVVWLNPGEALDTHDAMIEIALDLGVRNVLCVSSEPNITRT
;
A
#
# COMPACT_ATOMS: atom_id res chain seq x y z
N MET A 1 7.75 -22.41 -14.86
CA MET A 1 8.01 -21.79 -13.57
C MET A 1 7.14 -20.56 -13.37
N PHE A 2 7.08 -20.02 -12.19
CA PHE A 2 6.08 -19.01 -11.84
C PHE A 2 6.65 -17.62 -11.67
N HIS A 3 7.76 -17.30 -12.33
CA HIS A 3 8.46 -16.04 -12.17
C HIS A 3 7.62 -14.83 -12.59
N ASP A 4 6.72 -15.03 -13.54
CA ASP A 4 5.86 -13.96 -14.06
C ASP A 4 4.60 -13.77 -13.23
N ARG A 5 4.35 -14.66 -12.28
CA ARG A 5 3.20 -14.52 -11.36
C ARG A 5 3.60 -13.75 -10.12
N LEU A 6 2.76 -12.79 -9.75
CA LEU A 6 2.91 -12.08 -8.49
C LEU A 6 2.06 -12.76 -7.43
N ILE A 7 2.73 -13.26 -6.39
CA ILE A 7 2.05 -13.78 -5.20
C ILE A 7 2.28 -12.74 -4.11
N SER A 8 1.22 -12.05 -3.76
CA SER A 8 1.29 -10.88 -2.88
C SER A 8 0.72 -11.17 -1.51
N LEU A 9 1.44 -10.66 -0.48
CA LEU A 9 0.89 -10.60 0.87
C LEU A 9 0.02 -9.36 0.95
N ALA A 10 -1.27 -9.55 1.26
CA ALA A 10 -2.19 -8.42 1.40
C ALA A 10 -1.88 -7.63 2.66
N ALA A 11 -1.82 -6.31 2.52
CA ALA A 11 -1.44 -5.43 3.64
C ALA A 11 -2.40 -5.53 4.82
N GLY A 12 -3.69 -5.70 4.55
CA GLY A 12 -4.70 -5.79 5.59
C GLY A 12 -4.56 -6.98 6.53
N VAL A 13 -3.78 -7.99 6.15
CA VAL A 13 -3.55 -9.18 6.98
C VAL A 13 -2.59 -8.86 8.13
N VAL A 14 -1.67 -7.93 7.94
CA VAL A 14 -0.58 -7.63 8.89
C VAL A 14 -0.48 -6.14 9.18
N GLN A 15 -1.61 -5.46 9.28
CA GLN A 15 -1.63 -4.01 9.45
C GLN A 15 -1.07 -3.51 10.79
N ASP A 16 -0.87 -4.41 11.75
CA ASP A 16 -0.29 -4.06 13.05
C ASP A 16 1.23 -3.87 12.98
N PHE A 17 1.87 -4.26 11.89
CA PHE A 17 3.31 -4.14 11.73
C PHE A 17 3.67 -2.93 10.88
N PRO A 18 4.83 -2.30 11.13
CA PRO A 18 5.32 -1.25 10.23
C PRO A 18 5.42 -1.76 8.79
N PRO A 19 5.07 -0.95 7.79
CA PRO A 19 5.11 -1.39 6.39
C PRO A 19 6.46 -1.94 5.94
N GLU A 20 7.55 -1.35 6.38
CA GLU A 20 8.89 -1.83 6.01
C GLU A 20 9.14 -3.24 6.56
N ASP A 21 8.65 -3.54 7.77
CA ASP A 21 8.79 -4.87 8.36
C ASP A 21 7.95 -5.90 7.60
N VAL A 22 6.78 -5.49 7.12
CA VAL A 22 5.92 -6.34 6.30
C VAL A 22 6.62 -6.74 5.01
N VAL A 23 7.35 -5.82 4.39
CA VAL A 23 8.11 -6.11 3.17
C VAL A 23 9.14 -7.21 3.43
N TYR A 24 9.92 -7.08 4.50
CA TYR A 24 10.92 -8.11 4.83
C TYR A 24 10.27 -9.45 5.19
N ALA A 25 9.18 -9.42 5.93
CA ALA A 25 8.48 -10.63 6.31
C ALA A 25 7.90 -11.35 5.09
N ALA A 26 7.33 -10.60 4.15
CA ALA A 26 6.80 -11.17 2.92
C ALA A 26 7.91 -11.83 2.11
N ALA A 27 9.07 -11.18 2.00
CA ALA A 27 10.21 -11.76 1.30
C ALA A 27 10.68 -13.05 1.96
N GLY A 28 10.76 -13.06 3.28
CA GLY A 28 11.18 -14.25 4.03
C GLY A 28 10.19 -15.40 3.91
N ALA A 29 8.93 -15.12 3.68
CA ALA A 29 7.89 -16.12 3.52
C ALA A 29 7.75 -16.63 2.07
N GLY A 30 8.49 -16.06 1.13
CA GLY A 30 8.49 -16.51 -0.25
C GLY A 30 7.53 -15.75 -1.17
N PHE A 31 6.90 -14.66 -0.69
CA PHE A 31 6.11 -13.80 -1.56
C PHE A 31 7.05 -12.98 -2.46
N ASN A 32 6.59 -12.66 -3.65
CA ASN A 32 7.34 -11.79 -4.57
C ASN A 32 6.72 -10.40 -4.72
N ALA A 33 5.64 -10.15 -4.03
CA ALA A 33 4.97 -8.86 -3.98
C ALA A 33 4.33 -8.67 -2.62
N THR A 34 3.98 -7.44 -2.29
CA THR A 34 3.29 -7.12 -1.05
C THR A 34 2.43 -5.88 -1.23
N GLY A 35 1.34 -5.81 -0.50
CA GLY A 35 0.60 -4.58 -0.31
C GLY A 35 1.25 -3.75 0.78
N ILE A 36 1.01 -2.44 0.74
CA ILE A 36 1.53 -1.49 1.72
C ILE A 36 0.34 -0.87 2.44
N TRP A 37 0.27 -1.07 3.75
CA TRP A 37 -0.74 -0.41 4.58
C TRP A 37 -0.25 1.00 4.90
N CYS A 38 -0.98 1.99 4.46
CA CYS A 38 -0.60 3.38 4.63
C CYS A 38 -1.60 4.14 5.48
N ASP A 39 -1.16 4.60 6.63
CA ASP A 39 -1.88 5.59 7.41
C ASP A 39 -1.28 6.95 7.05
N HIS A 40 -1.95 7.67 6.14
CA HIS A 40 -1.41 8.93 5.61
C HIS A 40 -1.22 9.99 6.70
N ALA A 41 -2.01 9.94 7.77
CA ALA A 41 -1.91 10.92 8.84
C ALA A 41 -0.62 10.79 9.64
N SER A 42 -0.07 9.58 9.74
CA SER A 42 1.18 9.33 10.47
C SER A 42 2.36 9.04 9.54
N TRP A 43 2.15 9.10 8.22
CA TRP A 43 3.19 8.78 7.25
C TRP A 43 4.22 9.91 7.19
N SER A 44 5.48 9.54 7.18
CA SER A 44 6.59 10.49 7.10
C SER A 44 7.47 10.17 5.90
N SER A 45 8.30 11.15 5.50
CA SER A 45 9.30 10.90 4.45
C SER A 45 10.29 9.84 4.87
N GLN A 46 10.59 9.75 6.16
CA GLN A 46 11.46 8.69 6.70
C GLN A 46 10.84 7.32 6.52
N ARG A 47 9.51 7.20 6.71
CA ARG A 47 8.80 5.95 6.47
C ARG A 47 8.86 5.56 5.00
N SER A 48 8.65 6.51 4.10
CA SER A 48 8.79 6.26 2.66
C SER A 48 10.19 5.75 2.33
N ASP A 49 11.23 6.35 2.91
CA ASP A 49 12.60 5.92 2.68
C ASP A 49 12.83 4.49 3.15
N ARG A 50 12.31 4.14 4.33
CA ARG A 50 12.45 2.78 4.87
C ARG A 50 11.75 1.75 3.99
N VAL A 51 10.55 2.07 3.52
CA VAL A 51 9.80 1.17 2.65
C VAL A 51 10.50 1.02 1.31
N ARG A 52 10.97 2.11 0.70
CA ARG A 52 11.74 2.03 -0.54
C ARG A 52 13.00 1.19 -0.39
N THR A 53 13.72 1.37 0.73
CA THR A 53 14.91 0.59 1.01
C THR A 53 14.57 -0.90 1.14
N ALA A 54 13.51 -1.22 1.87
CA ALA A 54 13.08 -2.61 2.02
C ALA A 54 12.69 -3.23 0.67
N LEU A 55 11.97 -2.49 -0.15
CA LEU A 55 11.59 -2.96 -1.48
C LEU A 55 12.83 -3.20 -2.36
N ALA A 56 13.80 -2.29 -2.31
CA ALA A 56 15.02 -2.43 -3.08
C ALA A 56 15.86 -3.62 -2.61
N GLU A 57 15.98 -3.81 -1.31
CA GLU A 57 16.77 -4.90 -0.75
C GLU A 57 16.16 -6.28 -1.00
N THR A 58 14.83 -6.38 -0.98
CA THR A 58 14.14 -7.65 -1.15
C THR A 58 13.80 -7.95 -2.60
N GLY A 59 13.77 -6.93 -3.45
CA GLY A 59 13.31 -7.08 -4.83
C GLY A 59 11.81 -7.30 -4.96
N LEU A 60 11.05 -7.12 -3.88
CA LEU A 60 9.60 -7.28 -3.93
C LEU A 60 8.94 -6.16 -4.72
N CYS A 61 7.83 -6.51 -5.37
CA CYS A 61 6.97 -5.55 -6.03
C CYS A 61 5.96 -5.00 -5.01
N ALA A 62 5.86 -3.69 -4.91
CA ALA A 62 4.79 -3.06 -4.15
C ALA A 62 3.54 -3.05 -5.04
N LEU A 63 2.63 -3.98 -4.79
CA LEU A 63 1.50 -4.22 -5.67
C LEU A 63 0.41 -3.19 -5.47
N ASP A 64 0.08 -2.87 -4.22
CA ASP A 64 -0.96 -1.90 -3.92
C ASP A 64 -0.66 -1.12 -2.65
N LEU A 65 -1.30 0.04 -2.54
CA LEU A 65 -1.33 0.86 -1.35
C LEU A 65 -2.75 0.85 -0.81
N GLU A 66 -2.93 0.55 0.46
CA GLU A 66 -4.24 0.42 1.11
C GLU A 66 -4.35 1.41 2.26
N VAL A 67 -5.41 2.11 2.48
CA VAL A 67 -6.68 2.10 1.75
C VAL A 67 -7.12 3.53 1.56
N VAL A 68 -7.63 3.87 0.40
CA VAL A 68 -8.32 5.15 0.20
C VAL A 68 -9.81 4.94 0.45
N TRP A 69 -10.32 5.62 1.49
CA TRP A 69 -11.72 5.52 1.86
C TRP A 69 -12.51 6.61 1.17
N LEU A 70 -13.48 6.22 0.36
CA LEU A 70 -14.37 7.14 -0.33
C LEU A 70 -15.63 7.31 0.50
N ASN A 71 -15.51 8.11 1.56
CA ASN A 71 -16.61 8.36 2.48
C ASN A 71 -17.38 9.61 2.08
N PRO A 72 -18.72 9.61 2.26
CA PRO A 72 -19.49 10.82 1.96
C PRO A 72 -18.97 12.02 2.76
N GLY A 73 -18.75 13.13 2.06
CA GLY A 73 -18.31 14.37 2.69
C GLY A 73 -16.83 14.43 3.07
N GLU A 74 -16.05 13.40 2.75
CA GLU A 74 -14.62 13.41 3.06
C GLU A 74 -13.87 14.33 2.09
N ALA A 75 -12.85 15.02 2.64
CA ALA A 75 -12.05 15.95 1.85
C ALA A 75 -11.13 15.20 0.87
N LEU A 76 -10.99 15.76 -0.33
CA LEU A 76 -10.19 15.14 -1.39
C LEU A 76 -8.68 15.23 -1.15
N ASP A 77 -8.21 16.16 -0.32
CA ASP A 77 -6.79 16.32 -0.06
C ASP A 77 -6.18 15.11 0.67
N THR A 78 -6.97 14.34 1.43
CA THR A 78 -6.48 13.09 2.00
C THR A 78 -6.21 12.06 0.91
N HIS A 79 -7.02 12.06 -0.15
CA HIS A 79 -6.83 11.17 -1.29
C HIS A 79 -5.57 11.55 -2.08
N ASP A 80 -5.33 12.85 -2.25
CA ASP A 80 -4.14 13.35 -2.92
C ASP A 80 -2.87 12.92 -2.18
N ALA A 81 -2.88 12.98 -0.85
CA ALA A 81 -1.75 12.54 -0.04
C ALA A 81 -1.43 11.06 -0.27
N MET A 82 -2.46 10.21 -0.33
CA MET A 82 -2.29 8.78 -0.61
C MET A 82 -1.71 8.54 -1.99
N ILE A 83 -2.19 9.28 -2.99
CA ILE A 83 -1.70 9.15 -4.35
C ILE A 83 -0.23 9.57 -4.44
N GLU A 84 0.15 10.65 -3.77
CA GLU A 84 1.54 11.10 -3.73
C GLU A 84 2.45 10.04 -3.11
N ILE A 85 2.02 9.42 -2.02
CA ILE A 85 2.77 8.34 -1.38
C ILE A 85 2.90 7.16 -2.34
N ALA A 86 1.83 6.79 -3.02
CA ALA A 86 1.85 5.70 -3.99
C ALA A 86 2.87 5.95 -5.11
N LEU A 87 2.88 7.16 -5.64
CA LEU A 87 3.85 7.55 -6.68
C LEU A 87 5.28 7.50 -6.16
N ASP A 88 5.50 7.97 -4.94
CA ASP A 88 6.81 7.98 -4.30
C ASP A 88 7.36 6.56 -4.09
N LEU A 89 6.49 5.62 -3.76
CA LEU A 89 6.87 4.24 -3.52
C LEU A 89 6.90 3.38 -4.79
N GLY A 90 6.40 3.90 -5.90
CA GLY A 90 6.30 3.14 -7.14
C GLY A 90 5.26 2.03 -7.10
N VAL A 91 4.20 2.22 -6.31
CA VAL A 91 3.12 1.25 -6.18
C VAL A 91 2.27 1.24 -7.45
N ARG A 92 1.87 0.05 -7.88
CA ARG A 92 1.11 -0.10 -9.14
C ARG A 92 -0.36 0.29 -9.01
N ASN A 93 -0.96 0.08 -7.84
CA ASN A 93 -2.39 0.26 -7.63
C ASN A 93 -2.65 0.90 -6.28
N VAL A 94 -3.77 1.61 -6.19
CA VAL A 94 -4.27 2.12 -4.92
C VAL A 94 -5.63 1.48 -4.69
N LEU A 95 -5.79 0.84 -3.54
CA LEU A 95 -7.06 0.20 -3.19
C LEU A 95 -8.01 1.24 -2.61
N CYS A 96 -9.15 1.40 -3.27
CA CYS A 96 -10.19 2.34 -2.85
C CYS A 96 -11.41 1.57 -2.37
N VAL A 97 -11.95 2.00 -1.23
CA VAL A 97 -13.18 1.42 -0.67
C VAL A 97 -14.20 2.54 -0.50
N SER A 98 -15.38 2.34 -1.05
CA SER A 98 -16.46 3.32 -0.94
C SER A 98 -17.45 2.91 0.15
N SER A 99 -17.81 3.86 1.00
CA SER A 99 -18.91 3.71 1.97
C SER A 99 -20.18 4.42 1.54
N GLU A 100 -20.18 5.00 0.32
CA GLU A 100 -21.33 5.71 -0.20
C GLU A 100 -22.43 4.73 -0.59
N PRO A 101 -23.63 4.81 0.02
CA PRO A 101 -24.71 3.86 -0.30
C PRO A 101 -25.36 4.11 -1.66
N ASN A 102 -25.16 5.28 -2.25
CA ASN A 102 -25.72 5.61 -3.55
C ASN A 102 -24.66 5.38 -4.63
N ILE A 103 -24.82 4.32 -5.42
CA ILE A 103 -23.84 3.92 -6.41
C ILE A 103 -23.61 4.96 -7.51
N THR A 104 -24.58 5.87 -7.73
CA THR A 104 -24.39 6.93 -8.73
C THR A 104 -23.42 8.01 -8.24
N ARG A 105 -23.10 8.05 -6.93
CA ARG A 105 -22.17 9.00 -6.34
C ARG A 105 -20.79 8.40 -6.10
N THR A 106 -20.68 7.10 -6.21
CA THR A 106 -19.41 6.40 -6.05
C THR A 106 -18.64 6.41 -7.35
#